data_0adac2ab2cbca78d8f0bdf56afbcd90a
#
_entry.id   0adac2ab2cbca78d8f0bdf56afbcd90a
#
_cell.length_a   1.000
_cell.length_b   1.000
_cell.length_c   1.000
_cell.angle_alpha   90.00
_cell.angle_beta   90.00
_cell.angle_gamma   90.00
#
_symmetry.space_group_name_H-M   'P 1'
#
loop_
_entity.id
_entity.type
_entity.pdbx_description
1 polymer ?
#
loop_
_entity_poly.entity_id
_entity_poly.type
_entity_poly.pdbx_seq_one_letter_code
_entity_poly.pdbx_strand_id
1 'polypeptide(L)'
;MKHIHAFGLAIGLVILTATSLCFAADYDYKTMTPEIKQALRNRHARYHELRTFKQDGAIGENNKGYVTNLKDSPAAASLTTAENQDRRVLYETLAEQNKLGSTGLLEIQRAFAEVRKEKAHAGDMVQSASGDWKKKS
;
A
#
# COMPACT_ATOMS: atom_id res chain seq x y z
N MET A 1 -42.34 -35.41 -37.49
CA MET A 1 -42.39 -34.06 -37.00
C MET A 1 -41.85 -34.05 -35.58
N LYS A 2 -40.63 -33.63 -35.37
CA LYS A 2 -40.02 -33.54 -34.05
C LYS A 2 -39.48 -32.15 -33.86
N HIS A 3 -40.12 -31.39 -32.99
CA HIS A 3 -39.67 -30.06 -32.59
C HIS A 3 -38.54 -30.20 -31.58
N ILE A 4 -37.36 -29.74 -31.98
CA ILE A 4 -36.19 -29.65 -31.08
C ILE A 4 -36.20 -28.26 -30.49
N HIS A 5 -36.44 -28.17 -29.19
CA HIS A 5 -36.32 -26.93 -28.46
C HIS A 5 -34.84 -26.72 -28.10
N ALA A 6 -34.24 -25.75 -28.71
CA ALA A 6 -32.90 -25.29 -28.33
C ALA A 6 -33.00 -24.47 -27.05
N PHE A 7 -32.48 -25.02 -25.96
CA PHE A 7 -32.29 -24.33 -24.70
C PHE A 7 -31.04 -23.43 -24.82
N GLY A 8 -31.26 -22.15 -25.04
CA GLY A 8 -30.18 -21.16 -25.01
C GLY A 8 -29.75 -20.90 -23.59
N LEU A 9 -28.58 -21.44 -23.22
CA LEU A 9 -27.92 -21.15 -21.96
C LEU A 9 -27.26 -19.76 -22.10
N ALA A 10 -27.89 -18.74 -21.56
CA ALA A 10 -27.30 -17.43 -21.42
C ALA A 10 -26.25 -17.51 -20.29
N ILE A 11 -24.98 -17.64 -20.67
CA ILE A 11 -23.87 -17.49 -19.76
C ILE A 11 -23.71 -15.98 -19.49
N GLY A 12 -24.22 -15.53 -18.37
CA GLY A 12 -23.99 -14.19 -17.86
C GLY A 12 -22.50 -14.03 -17.54
N LEU A 13 -21.80 -13.33 -18.41
CA LEU A 13 -20.43 -12.89 -18.16
C LEU A 13 -20.46 -11.86 -17.03
N VAL A 14 -20.21 -12.32 -15.80
CA VAL A 14 -19.91 -11.41 -14.69
C VAL A 14 -18.54 -10.81 -14.96
N ILE A 15 -18.51 -9.64 -15.58
CA ILE A 15 -17.32 -8.83 -15.68
C ILE A 15 -17.07 -8.29 -14.28
N LEU A 16 -16.24 -9.03 -13.53
CA LEU A 16 -15.66 -8.52 -12.30
C LEU A 16 -14.69 -7.41 -12.70
N THR A 17 -15.15 -6.17 -12.61
CA THR A 17 -14.30 -5.01 -12.83
C THR A 17 -13.30 -4.89 -11.68
N ALA A 18 -12.20 -5.62 -11.79
CA ALA A 18 -11.02 -5.44 -10.95
C ALA A 18 -10.25 -4.19 -11.42
N THR A 19 -10.88 -3.03 -11.30
CA THR A 19 -10.25 -1.76 -11.61
C THR A 19 -9.84 -1.09 -10.30
N SER A 20 -8.67 -1.37 -9.79
CA SER A 20 -7.94 -0.50 -8.85
C SER A 20 -6.67 -1.10 -8.24
N LEU A 21 -6.13 -2.16 -8.77
CA LEU A 21 -4.91 -2.79 -8.24
C LEU A 21 -3.66 -2.51 -9.08
N CYS A 22 -3.74 -1.61 -10.07
CA CYS A 22 -2.77 -1.58 -11.16
C CYS A 22 -1.45 -0.85 -10.90
N PHE A 23 -1.29 0.01 -9.89
CA PHE A 23 -0.03 0.78 -9.82
C PHE A 23 1.08 0.16 -8.99
N ALA A 24 0.75 -0.63 -7.97
CA ALA A 24 1.76 -1.39 -7.22
C ALA A 24 1.91 -2.84 -7.72
N ALA A 25 1.00 -3.31 -8.58
CA ALA A 25 1.01 -4.66 -9.16
C ALA A 25 2.01 -4.80 -10.33
N ASP A 26 2.53 -3.69 -10.87
CA ASP A 26 3.49 -3.71 -11.99
C ASP A 26 4.93 -3.98 -11.55
N TYR A 27 5.21 -3.99 -10.25
CA TYR A 27 6.55 -4.15 -9.71
C TYR A 27 6.63 -5.37 -8.79
N ASP A 28 7.45 -6.33 -9.18
CA ASP A 28 7.68 -7.56 -8.43
C ASP A 28 9.11 -7.66 -7.91
N TYR A 29 9.27 -8.26 -6.73
CA TYR A 29 10.58 -8.69 -6.28
C TYR A 29 11.06 -9.86 -7.12
N LYS A 30 12.15 -9.66 -7.88
CA LYS A 30 12.78 -10.73 -8.68
C LYS A 30 13.50 -11.73 -7.78
N THR A 31 13.99 -11.26 -6.63
CA THR A 31 14.67 -12.06 -5.62
C THR A 31 14.24 -11.62 -4.22
N MET A 32 13.83 -12.59 -3.40
CA MET A 32 13.49 -12.37 -1.98
C MET A 32 14.76 -12.42 -1.12
N THR A 33 15.44 -11.29 -0.99
CA THR A 33 16.67 -11.19 -0.20
C THR A 33 16.39 -11.30 1.31
N PRO A 34 17.42 -11.61 2.14
CA PRO A 34 17.27 -11.62 3.61
C PRO A 34 16.73 -10.29 4.16
N GLU A 35 17.15 -9.16 3.60
CA GLU A 35 16.73 -7.80 3.99
C GLU A 35 15.24 -7.59 3.73
N ILE A 36 14.74 -7.99 2.56
CA ILE A 36 13.30 -7.94 2.23
C ILE A 36 12.52 -8.77 3.25
N LYS A 37 12.95 -10.01 3.47
CA LYS A 37 12.29 -10.92 4.42
C LYS A 37 12.28 -10.35 5.84
N GLN A 38 13.38 -9.73 6.27
CA GLN A 38 13.45 -9.10 7.59
C GLN A 38 12.54 -7.89 7.69
N ALA A 39 12.54 -6.99 6.70
CA ALA A 39 11.66 -5.83 6.66
C ALA A 39 10.19 -6.24 6.72
N LEU A 40 9.78 -7.27 5.97
CA LEU A 40 8.42 -7.79 6.00
C LEU A 40 8.04 -8.38 7.37
N ARG A 41 8.94 -9.14 8.01
CA ARG A 41 8.71 -9.67 9.37
C ARG A 41 8.56 -8.55 10.40
N ASN A 42 9.44 -7.55 10.37
CA ASN A 42 9.41 -6.41 11.27
C ASN A 42 8.07 -5.66 11.15
N ARG A 43 7.64 -5.40 9.92
CA ARG A 43 6.38 -4.71 9.62
C ARG A 43 5.17 -5.52 10.08
N HIS A 44 5.21 -6.83 9.90
CA HIS A 44 4.16 -7.71 10.40
C HIS A 44 4.09 -7.67 11.94
N ALA A 45 5.23 -7.74 12.61
CA ALA A 45 5.29 -7.70 14.08
C ALA A 45 4.73 -6.41 14.68
N ARG A 46 4.96 -5.26 14.02
CA ARG A 46 4.46 -3.96 14.52
C ARG A 46 3.07 -3.58 14.01
N TYR A 47 2.41 -4.40 13.22
CA TYR A 47 1.14 -4.08 12.56
C TYR A 47 0.07 -3.60 13.55
N HIS A 48 -0.14 -4.31 14.65
CA HIS A 48 -1.18 -3.98 15.62
C HIS A 48 -0.92 -2.65 16.33
N GLU A 49 0.32 -2.40 16.73
CA GLU A 49 0.71 -1.15 17.36
C GLU A 49 0.56 0.04 16.39
N LEU A 50 1.03 -0.14 15.16
CA LEU A 50 0.85 0.88 14.11
C LEU A 50 -0.65 1.16 13.84
N ARG A 51 -1.48 0.12 13.86
CA ARG A 51 -2.92 0.25 13.69
C ARG A 51 -3.55 1.09 14.81
N THR A 52 -3.16 0.87 16.06
CA THR A 52 -3.61 1.66 17.22
C THR A 52 -3.30 3.14 17.06
N PHE A 53 -2.06 3.49 16.73
CA PHE A 53 -1.67 4.90 16.52
C PHE A 53 -2.36 5.55 15.32
N LYS A 54 -2.71 4.80 14.29
CA LYS A 54 -3.51 5.31 13.18
C LYS A 54 -4.95 5.60 13.59
N GLN A 55 -5.57 4.71 14.35
CA GLN A 55 -6.92 4.91 14.88
C GLN A 55 -7.00 6.15 15.76
N ASP A 56 -5.97 6.40 16.57
CA ASP A 56 -5.87 7.56 17.44
C ASP A 56 -5.52 8.85 16.68
N GLY A 57 -5.25 8.77 15.39
CA GLY A 57 -4.81 9.88 14.56
C GLY A 57 -3.41 10.40 14.91
N ALA A 58 -2.62 9.63 15.65
CA ALA A 58 -1.24 9.99 15.99
C ALA A 58 -0.26 9.72 14.85
N ILE A 59 -0.59 8.76 13.98
CA ILE A 59 0.18 8.42 12.79
C ILE A 59 -0.76 8.44 11.58
N GLY A 60 -0.29 9.02 10.46
CA GLY A 60 -0.99 9.03 9.18
C GLY A 60 -0.15 8.51 8.02
N GLU A 61 -0.79 8.08 6.93
CA GLU A 61 -0.12 7.71 5.68
C GLU A 61 0.14 8.96 4.84
N ASN A 62 1.40 9.23 4.51
CA ASN A 62 1.77 10.42 3.73
C ASN A 62 1.77 10.17 2.21
N ASN A 63 1.90 11.23 1.43
CA ASN A 63 1.88 11.21 -0.02
C ASN A 63 3.16 10.66 -0.67
N LYS A 64 4.12 10.18 0.12
CA LYS A 64 5.36 9.53 -0.33
C LYS A 64 5.39 8.03 -0.01
N GLY A 65 4.27 7.46 0.47
CA GLY A 65 4.19 6.05 0.80
C GLY A 65 4.79 5.67 2.16
N TYR A 66 5.08 6.65 3.00
CA TYR A 66 5.56 6.49 4.36
C TYR A 66 4.50 6.87 5.39
N VAL A 67 4.80 6.66 6.66
CA VAL A 67 3.98 7.16 7.76
C VAL A 67 4.59 8.43 8.35
N THR A 68 3.74 9.29 8.91
CA THR A 68 4.14 10.53 9.58
C THR A 68 3.55 10.56 10.98
N ASN A 69 4.37 10.92 11.97
CA ASN A 69 3.89 11.22 13.31
C ASN A 69 3.18 12.60 13.29
N LEU A 70 1.90 12.61 13.60
CA LEU A 70 1.03 13.80 13.55
C LEU A 70 0.76 14.43 14.92
N LYS A 71 1.12 13.72 15.99
CA LYS A 71 1.03 14.19 17.37
C LYS A 71 2.41 14.13 18.01
N ASP A 72 2.66 15.01 18.94
CA ASP A 72 3.93 15.02 19.68
C ASP A 72 3.96 13.85 20.69
N SER A 73 4.21 12.66 20.16
CA SER A 73 4.25 11.40 20.90
C SER A 73 5.59 10.68 20.63
N PRO A 74 6.47 10.55 21.63
CA PRO A 74 7.74 9.82 21.46
C PRO A 74 7.55 8.36 21.01
N ALA A 75 6.53 7.67 21.51
CA ALA A 75 6.22 6.30 21.11
C ALA A 75 5.79 6.22 19.64
N ALA A 76 4.91 7.13 19.18
CA ALA A 76 4.53 7.22 17.78
C ALA A 76 5.71 7.60 16.88
N ALA A 77 6.60 8.48 17.33
CA ALA A 77 7.81 8.86 16.59
C ALA A 77 8.75 7.68 16.40
N SER A 78 9.00 6.90 17.46
CA SER A 78 9.85 5.70 17.40
C SER A 78 9.27 4.66 16.43
N LEU A 79 7.97 4.39 16.51
CA LEU A 79 7.28 3.45 15.63
C LEU A 79 7.30 3.93 14.16
N THR A 80 7.07 5.21 13.93
CA THR A 80 7.16 5.85 12.61
C THR A 80 8.55 5.67 11.99
N THR A 81 9.60 5.90 12.76
CA THR A 81 10.99 5.72 12.30
C THR A 81 11.24 4.28 11.87
N ALA A 82 10.88 3.32 12.71
CA ALA A 82 11.09 1.90 12.44
C ALA A 82 10.28 1.42 11.21
N GLU A 83 9.02 1.83 11.09
CA GLU A 83 8.17 1.49 9.94
C GLU A 83 8.73 2.06 8.64
N ASN A 84 9.16 3.33 8.66
CA ASN A 84 9.70 3.99 7.47
C ASN A 84 11.05 3.42 7.05
N GLN A 85 11.88 2.97 7.97
CA GLN A 85 13.14 2.31 7.65
C GLN A 85 12.88 1.01 6.87
N ASP A 86 11.96 0.17 7.32
CA ASP A 86 11.62 -1.06 6.61
C ASP A 86 10.94 -0.78 5.26
N ARG A 87 10.04 0.20 5.19
CA ARG A 87 9.45 0.62 3.91
C ARG A 87 10.49 1.10 2.93
N ARG A 88 11.49 1.85 3.38
CA ARG A 88 12.59 2.32 2.53
C ARG A 88 13.36 1.15 1.94
N VAL A 89 13.75 0.16 2.75
CA VAL A 89 14.41 -1.05 2.27
C VAL A 89 13.59 -1.73 1.17
N LEU A 90 12.29 -1.87 1.41
CA LEU A 90 11.38 -2.50 0.44
C LEU A 90 11.29 -1.70 -0.88
N TYR A 91 11.16 -0.37 -0.81
CA TYR A 91 11.00 0.48 -1.98
C TYR A 91 12.29 0.60 -2.79
N GLU A 92 13.43 0.81 -2.13
CA GLU A 92 14.74 0.90 -2.78
C GLU A 92 15.09 -0.41 -3.49
N THR A 93 14.90 -1.56 -2.82
CA THR A 93 15.16 -2.87 -3.42
C THR A 93 14.22 -3.15 -4.60
N LEU A 94 12.95 -2.75 -4.50
CA LEU A 94 12.00 -2.93 -5.59
C LEU A 94 12.39 -2.09 -6.81
N ALA A 95 12.78 -0.83 -6.60
CA ALA A 95 13.26 0.05 -7.67
C ALA A 95 14.53 -0.50 -8.34
N GLU A 96 15.48 -0.99 -7.55
CA GLU A 96 16.72 -1.59 -8.03
C GLU A 96 16.47 -2.86 -8.86
N GLN A 97 15.69 -3.80 -8.32
CA GLN A 97 15.41 -5.08 -8.99
C GLN A 97 14.58 -4.92 -10.28
N ASN A 98 13.80 -3.85 -10.39
CA ASN A 98 13.04 -3.55 -11.61
C ASN A 98 13.80 -2.58 -12.56
N LYS A 99 15.04 -2.21 -12.23
CA LYS A 99 15.93 -1.39 -13.08
C LYS A 99 15.32 -0.05 -13.47
N LEU A 100 14.65 0.61 -12.54
CA LEU A 100 13.90 1.85 -12.80
C LEU A 100 14.77 3.11 -12.90
N GLY A 101 16.08 2.99 -12.68
CA GLY A 101 17.01 4.12 -12.80
C GLY A 101 16.90 5.13 -11.65
N SER A 102 17.37 6.35 -11.91
CA SER A 102 17.49 7.39 -10.86
C SER A 102 16.15 7.91 -10.32
N THR A 103 15.06 7.80 -11.07
CA THR A 103 13.70 8.20 -10.64
C THR A 103 12.92 7.05 -10.02
N GLY A 104 13.45 5.84 -10.05
CA GLY A 104 12.74 4.62 -9.69
C GLY A 104 12.21 4.62 -8.27
N LEU A 105 12.98 5.10 -7.29
CA LEU A 105 12.50 5.20 -5.92
C LEU A 105 11.28 6.12 -5.81
N LEU A 106 11.28 7.25 -6.50
CA LEU A 106 10.16 8.19 -6.50
C LEU A 106 8.91 7.58 -7.13
N GLU A 107 9.06 6.82 -8.20
CA GLU A 107 7.97 6.10 -8.85
C GLU A 107 7.34 5.06 -7.92
N ILE A 108 8.17 4.25 -7.25
CA ILE A 108 7.72 3.28 -6.25
C ILE A 108 7.02 3.97 -5.08
N GLN A 109 7.59 5.05 -4.56
CA GLN A 109 6.99 5.82 -3.46
C GLN A 109 5.59 6.32 -3.82
N ARG A 110 5.41 6.90 -5.00
CA ARG A 110 4.11 7.38 -5.49
C ARG A 110 3.11 6.24 -5.62
N ALA A 111 3.50 5.12 -6.22
CA ALA A 111 2.63 3.96 -6.37
C ALA A 111 2.16 3.43 -5.01
N PHE A 112 3.08 3.28 -4.06
CA PHE A 112 2.73 2.82 -2.70
C PHE A 112 1.92 3.84 -1.90
N ALA A 113 2.14 5.15 -2.10
CA ALA A 113 1.32 6.18 -1.48
C ALA A 113 -0.17 6.02 -1.85
N GLU A 114 -0.48 5.81 -3.12
CA GLU A 114 -1.85 5.57 -3.56
C GLU A 114 -2.43 4.28 -2.98
N VAL A 115 -1.68 3.17 -3.00
CA VAL A 115 -2.13 1.90 -2.41
C VAL A 115 -2.38 2.03 -0.91
N ARG A 116 -1.50 2.73 -0.16
CA ARG A 116 -1.67 2.93 1.28
C ARG A 116 -2.87 3.80 1.61
N LYS A 117 -3.10 4.85 0.83
CA LYS A 117 -4.27 5.70 0.95
C LYS A 117 -5.56 4.93 0.66
N GLU A 118 -5.58 4.11 -0.38
CA GLU A 118 -6.73 3.27 -0.72
C GLU A 118 -7.05 2.26 0.38
N LYS A 119 -6.03 1.60 0.93
CA LYS A 119 -6.16 0.59 1.98
C LYS A 119 -6.32 1.15 3.39
N ALA A 120 -6.22 2.47 3.58
CA ALA A 120 -6.46 3.10 4.86
C ALA A 120 -7.91 2.86 5.32
N HIS A 121 -8.10 2.67 6.62
CA HIS A 121 -9.43 2.50 7.19
C HIS A 121 -10.15 3.85 7.29
N ALA A 122 -11.47 3.82 7.30
CA ALA A 122 -12.27 5.02 7.56
C ALA A 122 -11.82 5.67 8.89
N GLY A 123 -11.60 6.98 8.87
CA GLY A 123 -11.11 7.74 10.00
C GLY A 123 -9.58 7.86 10.11
N ASP A 124 -8.80 7.03 9.41
CA ASP A 124 -7.35 7.18 9.38
C ASP A 124 -6.95 8.50 8.72
N MET A 125 -5.86 9.09 9.20
CA MET A 125 -5.27 10.27 8.57
C MET A 125 -4.50 9.88 7.33
N VAL A 126 -4.81 10.53 6.21
CA VAL A 126 -4.14 10.35 4.92
C VAL A 126 -3.78 11.70 4.32
N GLN A 127 -2.63 11.78 3.65
CA GLN A 127 -2.18 13.00 3.00
C GLN A 127 -2.55 13.00 1.52
N SER A 128 -3.14 14.09 1.05
CA SER A 128 -3.43 14.29 -0.38
C SER A 128 -2.15 14.50 -1.18
N ALA A 129 -2.25 14.44 -2.51
CA ALA A 129 -1.13 14.77 -3.39
C ALA A 129 -0.63 16.20 -3.22
N SER A 130 -1.52 17.15 -2.85
CA SER A 130 -1.17 18.54 -2.53
C SER A 130 -0.49 18.74 -1.18
N GLY A 131 -0.47 17.71 -0.34
CA GLY A 131 0.16 17.76 0.99
C GLY A 131 -0.81 17.98 2.15
N ASP A 132 -2.11 18.12 1.88
CA ASP A 132 -3.11 18.35 2.91
C ASP A 132 -3.48 17.05 3.64
N TRP A 133 -3.58 17.09 4.96
CA TRP A 133 -4.03 15.99 5.78
C TRP A 133 -5.54 15.96 5.93
N LYS A 134 -6.14 14.80 5.75
CA LYS A 134 -7.57 14.58 5.94
C LYS A 134 -7.87 13.20 6.50
N LYS A 135 -9.01 13.05 7.12
CA LYS A 135 -9.52 11.72 7.50
C LYS A 135 -9.99 10.99 6.26
N LYS A 136 -9.68 9.71 6.18
CA LYS A 136 -10.24 8.79 5.19
C LYS A 136 -11.74 8.67 5.41
N SER A 137 -12.52 8.86 4.36
CA SER A 137 -13.98 8.65 4.34
C SER A 137 -14.33 7.17 4.26
#